data_759a83a84de7eef0b685705a53620346
#
_entry.id   759a83a84de7eef0b685705a53620346
#
_cell.length_a   1.000
_cell.length_b   1.000
_cell.length_c   1.000
_cell.angle_alpha   90.00
_cell.angle_beta   90.00
_cell.angle_gamma   90.00
#
_symmetry.space_group_name_H-M   'P 1'
#
loop_
_entity.id
_entity.type
_entity.pdbx_description
1 polymer ?
#
loop_
_entity_poly.entity_id
_entity_poly.type
_entity_poly.pdbx_seq_one_letter_code
_entity_poly.pdbx_strand_id
1 'polypeptide(L)'
;MARVNEAIDGEEILRGVLDRWKAAVDAHQPQQVASYFTEDAIFQGLHPYSVGRQGVADYYASQPLGLAAAYRILETRRPAEDLVLGYLSVAFSFADRPTLNVYLSVLLTHAQDGWYISHYQVSRL
;
A
#
# COMPACT_ATOMS: atom_id res chain seq x y z
N MET A 1 -15.76 24.58 -1.01
CA MET A 1 -15.69 23.96 0.31
C MET A 1 -15.55 22.44 0.19
N ALA A 2 -16.54 21.78 -0.43
CA ALA A 2 -16.54 20.32 -0.56
C ALA A 2 -15.29 19.78 -1.26
N ARG A 3 -14.82 20.45 -2.31
CA ARG A 3 -13.64 19.99 -3.06
C ARG A 3 -12.35 20.01 -2.25
N VAL A 4 -12.19 21.03 -1.42
CA VAL A 4 -11.01 21.12 -0.55
C VAL A 4 -11.05 20.00 0.49
N ASN A 5 -12.23 19.78 1.09
CA ASN A 5 -12.40 18.72 2.07
C ASN A 5 -12.20 17.33 1.44
N GLU A 6 -12.68 17.15 0.19
CA GLU A 6 -12.49 15.88 -0.52
C GLU A 6 -11.01 15.59 -0.75
N ALA A 7 -10.22 16.59 -1.13
CA ALA A 7 -8.78 16.41 -1.35
C ALA A 7 -8.07 16.06 -0.04
N ILE A 8 -8.40 16.77 1.06
CA ILE A 8 -7.84 16.49 2.38
C ILE A 8 -8.25 15.10 2.85
N ASP A 9 -9.54 14.78 2.70
CA ASP A 9 -10.06 13.47 3.09
C ASP A 9 -9.38 12.35 2.31
N GLY A 10 -9.11 12.56 1.02
CA GLY A 10 -8.41 11.58 0.20
C GLY A 10 -7.02 11.30 0.73
N GLU A 11 -6.26 12.32 1.06
CA GLU A 11 -4.92 12.14 1.63
C GLU A 11 -4.98 11.52 3.02
N GLU A 12 -5.93 11.93 3.84
CA GLU A 12 -6.11 11.35 5.18
C GLU A 12 -6.49 9.87 5.11
N ILE A 13 -7.40 9.53 4.19
CA ILE A 13 -7.78 8.14 3.96
C ILE A 13 -6.56 7.33 3.55
N LEU A 14 -5.79 7.85 2.61
CA LEU A 14 -4.58 7.18 2.11
C LEU A 14 -3.58 6.97 3.24
N ARG A 15 -3.30 8.01 4.04
CA ARG A 15 -2.38 7.89 5.18
C ARG A 15 -2.86 6.86 6.18
N GLY A 16 -4.14 6.85 6.48
CA GLY A 16 -4.68 5.88 7.43
C GLY A 16 -4.42 4.44 7.03
N VAL A 17 -4.62 4.13 5.75
CA VAL A 17 -4.35 2.78 5.24
C VAL A 17 -2.86 2.50 5.18
N LEU A 18 -2.09 3.46 4.64
CA LEU A 18 -0.64 3.28 4.47
C LEU A 18 0.11 3.19 5.78
N ASP A 19 -0.31 3.92 6.80
CA ASP A 19 0.34 3.85 8.11
C ASP A 19 0.13 2.47 8.74
N ARG A 20 -1.05 1.87 8.57
CA ARG A 20 -1.31 0.51 9.04
C ARG A 20 -0.51 -0.51 8.23
N TRP A 21 -0.47 -0.33 6.91
CA TRP A 21 0.35 -1.17 6.04
C TRP A 21 1.82 -1.14 6.46
N LYS A 22 2.36 0.08 6.64
CA LYS A 22 3.75 0.26 7.06
C LYS A 22 4.01 -0.43 8.41
N ALA A 23 3.14 -0.22 9.38
CA ALA A 23 3.32 -0.81 10.71
C ALA A 23 3.39 -2.33 10.63
N ALA A 24 2.52 -2.94 9.82
CA ALA A 24 2.50 -4.40 9.66
C ALA A 24 3.72 -4.91 8.89
N VAL A 25 4.18 -4.16 7.87
CA VAL A 25 5.40 -4.50 7.13
C VAL A 25 6.60 -4.45 8.07
N ASP A 26 6.74 -3.34 8.81
CA ASP A 26 7.86 -3.14 9.73
C ASP A 26 7.90 -4.22 10.82
N ALA A 27 6.73 -4.68 11.26
CA ALA A 27 6.61 -5.70 12.31
C ALA A 27 6.70 -7.13 11.75
N HIS A 28 6.86 -7.28 10.45
CA HIS A 28 6.91 -8.59 9.78
C HIS A 28 5.68 -9.43 10.12
N GLN A 29 4.51 -8.87 9.84
CA GLN A 29 3.23 -9.53 10.07
C GLN A 29 2.48 -9.71 8.75
N PRO A 30 2.84 -10.74 7.95
CA PRO A 30 2.31 -10.89 6.58
C PRO A 30 0.79 -10.99 6.50
N GLN A 31 0.16 -11.70 7.43
CA GLN A 31 -1.29 -11.84 7.43
C GLN A 31 -1.97 -10.52 7.74
N GLN A 32 -1.37 -9.71 8.61
CA GLN A 32 -1.89 -8.39 8.93
C GLN A 32 -1.77 -7.46 7.72
N VAL A 33 -0.63 -7.50 7.02
CA VAL A 33 -0.45 -6.73 5.78
C VAL A 33 -1.57 -7.10 4.80
N ALA A 34 -1.79 -8.39 4.58
CA ALA A 34 -2.80 -8.88 3.64
C ALA A 34 -4.21 -8.42 4.02
N SER A 35 -4.49 -8.25 5.30
CA SER A 35 -5.82 -7.85 5.76
C SER A 35 -6.23 -6.44 5.31
N TYR A 36 -5.28 -5.62 4.88
CA TYR A 36 -5.56 -4.28 4.38
C TYR A 36 -5.86 -4.24 2.89
N PHE A 37 -5.91 -5.40 2.24
CA PHE A 37 -6.18 -5.54 0.81
C PHE A 37 -7.58 -6.14 0.61
N THR A 38 -8.16 -5.88 -0.56
CA THR A 38 -9.42 -6.53 -0.93
C THR A 38 -9.19 -8.00 -1.28
N GLU A 39 -10.26 -8.79 -1.27
CA GLU A 39 -10.16 -10.23 -1.58
C GLU A 39 -9.69 -10.49 -3.01
N ASP A 40 -9.90 -9.54 -3.90
CA ASP A 40 -9.53 -9.66 -5.32
C ASP A 40 -8.42 -8.69 -5.71
N ALA A 41 -7.67 -8.18 -4.74
CA ALA A 41 -6.63 -7.18 -5.01
C ALA A 41 -5.59 -7.69 -5.99
N ILE A 42 -5.17 -6.81 -6.90
CA ILE A 42 -4.03 -7.08 -7.78
C ILE A 42 -2.80 -6.54 -7.09
N PHE A 43 -1.83 -7.40 -6.87
CA PHE A 43 -0.61 -7.06 -6.14
C PHE A 43 0.62 -7.33 -7.01
N GLN A 44 1.35 -6.27 -7.32
CA GLN A 44 2.59 -6.34 -8.09
C GLN A 44 3.72 -5.71 -7.27
N GLY A 45 4.50 -6.57 -6.59
CA GLY A 45 5.76 -6.15 -5.98
C GLY A 45 6.89 -6.28 -7.01
N LEU A 46 8.06 -6.77 -6.58
CA LEU A 46 9.20 -6.99 -7.48
C LEU A 46 9.22 -8.39 -8.08
N HIS A 47 8.27 -9.22 -7.70
CA HIS A 47 8.06 -10.55 -8.27
C HIS A 47 6.83 -10.54 -9.18
N PRO A 48 6.56 -11.61 -9.91
CA PRO A 48 5.35 -11.67 -10.72
C PRO A 48 4.10 -11.36 -9.90
N TYR A 49 3.10 -10.77 -10.54
CA TYR A 49 1.91 -10.34 -9.82
C TYR A 49 1.12 -11.51 -9.25
N SER A 50 0.31 -11.21 -8.27
CA SER A 50 -0.65 -12.15 -7.72
C SER A 50 -2.01 -11.47 -7.55
N VAL A 51 -3.05 -12.27 -7.33
CA VAL A 51 -4.39 -11.79 -7.08
C VAL A 51 -4.87 -12.35 -5.75
N GLY A 52 -5.40 -11.48 -4.90
CA GLY A 52 -5.97 -11.85 -3.63
C GLY A 52 -5.03 -11.74 -2.44
N ARG A 53 -5.60 -11.85 -1.26
CA ARG A 53 -4.87 -11.66 0.00
C ARG A 53 -3.78 -12.69 0.25
N GLN A 54 -4.01 -13.94 -0.18
CA GLN A 54 -3.02 -14.99 0.08
C GLN A 54 -1.70 -14.68 -0.62
N GLY A 55 -1.76 -14.15 -1.86
CA GLY A 55 -0.55 -13.76 -2.57
C GLY A 55 0.21 -12.65 -1.87
N VAL A 56 -0.52 -11.67 -1.30
CA VAL A 56 0.10 -10.60 -0.51
C VAL A 56 0.79 -11.17 0.72
N ALA A 57 0.11 -12.04 1.46
CA ALA A 57 0.67 -12.67 2.65
C ALA A 57 1.92 -13.48 2.31
N ASP A 58 1.87 -14.27 1.24
CA ASP A 58 3.01 -15.07 0.80
C ASP A 58 4.21 -14.21 0.43
N TYR A 59 3.95 -13.08 -0.26
CA TYR A 59 5.02 -12.16 -0.64
C TYR A 59 5.74 -11.63 0.59
N TYR A 60 4.99 -11.10 1.57
CA TYR A 60 5.61 -10.52 2.76
C TYR A 60 6.19 -11.57 3.69
N ALA A 61 5.64 -12.78 3.70
CA ALA A 61 6.23 -13.90 4.45
C ALA A 61 7.61 -14.26 3.90
N SER A 62 7.83 -14.10 2.59
CA SER A 62 9.10 -14.41 1.96
C SER A 62 10.16 -13.32 2.13
N GLN A 63 9.77 -12.14 2.62
CA GLN A 63 10.70 -11.05 2.83
C GLN A 63 11.54 -11.28 4.09
N PRO A 64 12.78 -10.78 4.13
CA PRO A 64 13.63 -10.97 5.30
C PRO A 64 13.10 -10.17 6.50
N LEU A 65 13.41 -10.67 7.68
CA LEU A 65 13.20 -9.89 8.91
C LEU A 65 14.07 -8.63 8.83
N GLY A 66 13.55 -7.54 9.35
CA GLY A 66 14.25 -6.27 9.28
C GLY A 66 13.83 -5.40 8.11
N LEU A 67 12.97 -5.92 7.22
CA LEU A 67 12.37 -5.09 6.18
C LEU A 67 11.52 -4.00 6.83
N ALA A 68 11.76 -2.75 6.43
CA ALA A 68 10.96 -1.62 6.88
C ALA A 68 10.63 -0.73 5.68
N ALA A 69 9.46 -0.10 5.73
CA ALA A 69 8.99 0.78 4.66
C ALA A 69 8.89 2.22 5.18
N ALA A 70 9.42 3.16 4.41
CA ALA A 70 9.20 4.58 4.64
C ALA A 70 8.60 5.15 3.36
N TYR A 71 7.45 5.79 3.47
CA TYR A 71 6.75 6.29 2.28
C TYR A 71 6.55 7.79 2.34
N ARG A 72 6.39 8.37 1.14
CA ARG A 72 6.05 9.78 0.96
C ARG A 72 4.99 9.86 -0.12
N ILE A 73 3.85 10.49 0.18
CA ILE A 73 2.78 10.68 -0.80
C ILE A 73 3.19 11.79 -1.76
N LEU A 74 3.14 11.49 -3.05
CA LEU A 74 3.47 12.44 -4.11
C LEU A 74 2.21 13.02 -4.73
N GLU A 75 1.22 12.17 -5.00
CA GLU A 75 -0.04 12.58 -5.63
C GLU A 75 -1.19 11.81 -5.01
N THR A 76 -2.35 12.46 -4.91
CA THR A 76 -3.59 11.85 -4.46
C THR A 76 -4.71 12.28 -5.38
N ARG A 77 -5.56 11.35 -5.78
CA ARG A 77 -6.73 11.63 -6.62
C ARG A 77 -7.95 10.90 -6.09
N ARG A 78 -9.12 11.45 -6.35
CA ARG A 78 -10.41 10.84 -6.02
C ARG A 78 -11.17 10.57 -7.32
N PRO A 79 -10.92 9.41 -7.98
CA PRO A 79 -11.61 9.09 -9.24
C PRO A 79 -13.13 8.94 -9.06
N ALA A 80 -13.57 8.53 -7.87
CA ALA A 80 -14.98 8.40 -7.50
C ALA A 80 -15.10 8.53 -5.98
N GLU A 81 -16.32 8.59 -5.46
CA GLU A 81 -16.56 8.71 -4.02
C GLU A 81 -15.95 7.55 -3.22
N ASP A 82 -15.99 6.36 -3.81
CA ASP A 82 -15.51 5.13 -3.16
C ASP A 82 -14.09 4.74 -3.58
N LEU A 83 -13.35 5.66 -4.20
CA LEU A 83 -11.99 5.39 -4.67
C LEU A 83 -11.01 6.48 -4.24
N VAL A 84 -9.81 6.07 -3.88
CA VAL A 84 -8.66 6.98 -3.67
C VAL A 84 -7.48 6.39 -4.42
N LEU A 85 -6.89 7.17 -5.32
CA LEU A 85 -5.65 6.81 -5.99
C LEU A 85 -4.50 7.51 -5.31
N GLY A 86 -3.48 6.76 -4.92
CA GLY A 86 -2.26 7.30 -4.36
C GLY A 86 -1.04 6.96 -5.20
N TYR A 87 -0.15 7.93 -5.36
CA TYR A 87 1.14 7.74 -6.00
C TYR A 87 2.21 8.20 -5.03
N LEU A 88 3.14 7.32 -4.72
CA LEU A 88 4.10 7.57 -3.65
C LEU A 88 5.49 7.11 -4.02
N SER A 89 6.48 7.65 -3.30
CA SER A 89 7.80 7.05 -3.26
C SER A 89 7.89 6.21 -1.99
N VAL A 90 8.58 5.08 -2.07
CA VAL A 90 8.81 4.22 -0.92
C VAL A 90 10.27 3.83 -0.87
N ALA A 91 10.85 3.93 0.33
CA ALA A 91 12.18 3.44 0.60
C ALA A 91 12.03 2.17 1.43
N PHE A 92 12.37 1.02 0.85
CA PHE A 92 12.40 -0.25 1.56
C PHE A 92 13.81 -0.46 2.10
N SER A 93 13.94 -0.47 3.41
CA SER A 93 15.23 -0.70 4.06
C SER A 93 15.33 -2.13 4.56
N PHE A 94 16.55 -2.63 4.58
CA PHE A 94 16.84 -4.01 4.97
C PHE A 94 17.98 -4.02 5.99
N ALA A 95 18.02 -5.04 6.83
CA ALA A 95 19.07 -5.18 7.81
C ALA A 95 20.43 -5.50 7.18
N ASP A 96 20.43 -6.20 6.04
CA ASP A 96 21.63 -6.81 5.46
C ASP A 96 21.94 -6.39 4.03
N ARG A 97 21.26 -5.39 3.51
CA ARG A 97 21.46 -4.94 2.11
C ARG A 97 21.04 -3.49 1.96
N PRO A 98 21.44 -2.84 0.83
CA PRO A 98 21.10 -1.43 0.61
C PRO A 98 19.59 -1.19 0.50
N THR A 99 19.19 0.03 0.85
CA THR A 99 17.81 0.49 0.69
C THR A 99 17.43 0.47 -0.77
N LEU A 100 16.21 0.00 -1.04
CA LEU A 100 15.63 -0.01 -2.38
C LEU A 100 14.59 1.09 -2.46
N ASN A 101 14.78 2.03 -3.40
CA ASN A 101 13.85 3.12 -3.62
C ASN A 101 12.99 2.82 -4.84
N VAL A 102 11.68 2.97 -4.68
CA VAL A 102 10.71 2.66 -5.74
C VAL A 102 9.62 3.72 -5.76
N TYR A 103 8.87 3.76 -6.86
CA TYR A 103 7.56 4.40 -6.89
C TYR A 103 6.50 3.33 -6.67
N LEU A 104 5.39 3.74 -6.08
CA LEU A 104 4.28 2.84 -5.77
C LEU A 104 2.96 3.52 -6.11
N SER A 105 2.15 2.86 -6.94
CA SER A 105 0.76 3.25 -7.21
C SER A 105 -0.16 2.35 -6.40
N VAL A 106 -1.11 2.94 -5.69
CA VAL A 106 -2.14 2.18 -4.99
C VAL A 106 -3.51 2.75 -5.31
N LEU A 107 -4.48 1.86 -5.43
CA LEU A 107 -5.88 2.26 -5.51
C LEU A 107 -6.58 1.72 -4.27
N LEU A 108 -7.20 2.62 -3.52
CA LEU A 108 -8.02 2.24 -2.37
C LEU A 108 -9.46 2.21 -2.78
N THR A 109 -10.18 1.21 -2.31
CA THR A 109 -11.61 1.04 -2.54
C THR A 109 -12.33 1.02 -1.22
N HIS A 110 -13.40 1.79 -1.10
CA HIS A 110 -14.26 1.73 0.08
C HIS A 110 -15.21 0.54 -0.04
N ALA A 111 -15.22 -0.31 0.96
CA ALA A 111 -16.06 -1.50 1.00
C ALA A 111 -16.61 -1.64 2.41
N GLN A 112 -17.91 -1.85 2.51
CA GLN A 112 -18.64 -2.09 3.76
C GLN A 112 -18.19 -1.24 4.94
N ASP A 113 -17.10 -1.60 5.59
CA ASP A 113 -16.67 -1.03 6.87
C ASP A 113 -15.38 -0.24 6.80
N GLY A 114 -14.81 -0.03 5.63
CA GLY A 114 -13.57 0.71 5.57
C GLY A 114 -12.93 0.78 4.19
N TRP A 115 -11.70 1.25 4.18
CA TRP A 115 -10.92 1.43 2.97
C TRP A 115 -9.87 0.34 2.87
N TYR A 116 -9.75 -0.27 1.69
CA TYR A 116 -8.83 -1.38 1.43
C TYR A 116 -8.06 -1.13 0.14
N ILE A 117 -6.86 -1.66 0.05
CA ILE A 117 -6.05 -1.59 -1.16
C ILE A 117 -6.58 -2.63 -2.14
N SER A 118 -7.03 -2.17 -3.31
CA SER A 118 -7.52 -3.05 -4.36
C SER A 118 -6.51 -3.22 -5.50
N HIS A 119 -5.53 -2.31 -5.60
CA HIS A 119 -4.46 -2.40 -6.59
C HIS A 119 -3.19 -1.82 -5.99
N TYR A 120 -2.08 -2.54 -6.18
CA TYR A 120 -0.77 -2.16 -5.65
C TYR A 120 0.25 -2.49 -6.71
N GLN A 121 1.00 -1.49 -7.16
CA GLN A 121 2.00 -1.71 -8.21
C GLN A 121 3.26 -0.90 -7.95
N VAL A 122 4.37 -1.62 -7.83
CA VAL A 122 5.70 -1.06 -7.63
C VAL A 122 6.36 -0.84 -8.98
N SER A 123 7.08 0.28 -9.11
CA SER A 123 7.95 0.55 -10.25
C SER A 123 9.34 0.88 -9.73
N ARG A 124 10.35 0.24 -10.29
CA ARG A 124 11.74 0.54 -9.93
C ARG A 124 12.13 1.91 -10.46
N LEU A 125 12.99 2.58 -9.73
CA LEU A 125 13.59 3.84 -10.19
C LEU A 125 14.78 3.59 -11.10
#